data_3baffbb8d535626ba853636f6f7b052b
#
_entry.id   3baffbb8d535626ba853636f6f7b052b
#
_cell.length_a   1.000
_cell.length_b   1.000
_cell.length_c   1.000
_cell.angle_alpha   90.00
_cell.angle_beta   90.00
_cell.angle_gamma   90.00
#
_symmetry.space_group_name_H-M   'P 1'
#
loop_
_entity.id
_entity.type
_entity.pdbx_description
1 polymer ?
#
loop_
_entity_poly.entity_id
_entity_poly.type
_entity_poly.pdbx_seq_one_letter_code
_entity_poly.pdbx_strand_id
1 'polypeptide(L)'
;MAEPPRLSEMTLPEEKSVIYFVTLCVKGRRKVLADAKVFDAIKTAIQQLRRWNVLAAVIMPDHAHFIVGPREERGLSVGDFATGFKRLVRQSLGFQSWEWQRGCFDHLLRSDENLESKRIYAQDNPVRHGLVQKAEAWPYYFDFVNDPGKLATSPTEAQRI
;
A
#
# COMPACT_ATOMS: atom_id res chain seq x y z
N MET A 1 -20.30 -7.80 -2.58
CA MET A 1 -19.85 -6.67 -1.75
C MET A 1 -20.54 -5.40 -2.21
N ALA A 2 -21.03 -4.64 -1.28
CA ALA A 2 -21.68 -3.39 -1.62
C ALA A 2 -20.67 -2.45 -2.29
N GLU A 3 -21.11 -1.76 -3.31
CA GLU A 3 -20.27 -0.76 -3.97
C GLU A 3 -19.94 0.35 -2.97
N PRO A 4 -18.70 0.79 -2.92
CA PRO A 4 -18.35 1.89 -2.03
C PRO A 4 -19.11 3.16 -2.41
N PRO A 5 -19.43 4.00 -1.45
CA PRO A 5 -20.09 5.27 -1.76
C PRO A 5 -19.29 6.07 -2.78
N ARG A 6 -19.97 6.56 -3.77
CA ARG A 6 -19.35 7.38 -4.81
C ARG A 6 -19.37 8.82 -4.37
N LEU A 7 -18.41 9.16 -3.56
CA LEU A 7 -18.35 10.49 -2.98
C LEU A 7 -18.33 11.59 -4.02
N SER A 8 -17.75 11.28 -5.19
CA SER A 8 -17.71 12.24 -6.29
C SER A 8 -19.07 12.59 -6.86
N GLU A 9 -20.03 11.69 -6.76
CA GLU A 9 -21.38 11.95 -7.25
C GLU A 9 -22.06 13.03 -6.43
N MET A 10 -21.53 13.30 -5.25
CA MET A 10 -21.99 14.33 -4.38
C MET A 10 -21.29 15.67 -4.64
N THR A 11 -20.56 15.78 -5.75
CA THR A 11 -19.78 16.95 -6.12
C THR A 11 -18.78 17.36 -5.04
N LEU A 12 -18.17 16.38 -4.41
CA LEU A 12 -17.20 16.61 -3.36
C LEU A 12 -15.85 17.01 -3.96
N PRO A 13 -15.06 17.77 -3.21
CA PRO A 13 -13.68 18.07 -3.60
C PRO A 13 -12.86 16.80 -3.80
N GLU A 14 -11.78 16.91 -4.56
CA GLU A 14 -10.91 15.77 -4.87
C GLU A 14 -10.36 15.10 -3.61
N GLU A 15 -10.14 15.86 -2.56
CA GLU A 15 -9.66 15.31 -1.30
C GLU A 15 -10.64 14.33 -0.66
N LYS A 16 -11.88 14.30 -1.13
CA LYS A 16 -12.88 13.36 -0.65
C LYS A 16 -13.11 12.21 -1.60
N SER A 17 -12.07 11.84 -2.33
CA SER A 17 -12.09 10.67 -3.19
C SER A 17 -12.28 9.39 -2.40
N VAL A 18 -12.69 8.33 -3.10
CA VAL A 18 -12.82 7.01 -2.50
C VAL A 18 -11.44 6.47 -2.15
N ILE A 19 -11.27 6.10 -0.89
CA ILE A 19 -9.99 5.64 -0.36
C ILE A 19 -10.22 4.37 0.45
N TYR A 20 -9.32 3.42 0.32
CA TYR A 20 -9.40 2.14 1.01
C TYR A 20 -8.13 1.89 1.81
N PHE A 21 -8.30 1.25 2.97
CA PHE A 21 -7.21 0.64 3.71
C PHE A 21 -7.19 -0.85 3.35
N VAL A 22 -6.10 -1.33 2.77
CA VAL A 22 -6.00 -2.68 2.23
C VAL A 22 -4.88 -3.44 2.92
N THR A 23 -5.15 -4.69 3.28
CA THR A 23 -4.15 -5.57 3.86
C THR A 23 -3.93 -6.77 2.96
N LEU A 24 -2.70 -7.03 2.59
CA LEU A 24 -2.29 -8.19 1.82
C LEU A 24 -1.39 -9.06 2.69
N CYS A 25 -1.69 -10.35 2.77
CA CYS A 25 -0.94 -11.29 3.60
C CYS A 25 -0.15 -12.28 2.75
N VAL A 26 0.96 -12.75 3.29
CA VAL A 26 1.70 -13.85 2.72
C VAL A 26 1.03 -15.15 3.11
N LYS A 27 0.91 -16.07 2.17
CA LYS A 27 0.34 -17.40 2.41
C LYS A 27 1.12 -18.11 3.51
N GLY A 28 0.40 -18.63 4.50
CA GLY A 28 1.02 -19.25 5.66
C GLY A 28 1.69 -18.26 6.59
N ARG A 29 1.51 -16.97 6.37
CA ARG A 29 2.09 -15.90 7.21
C ARG A 29 3.60 -16.02 7.34
N ARG A 30 4.26 -16.48 6.27
CA ARG A 30 5.73 -16.53 6.23
C ARG A 30 6.30 -15.12 6.25
N LYS A 31 7.38 -14.96 7.00
CA LYS A 31 8.03 -13.65 7.19
C LYS A 31 9.07 -13.42 6.10
N VAL A 32 8.60 -12.97 4.94
CA VAL A 32 9.43 -12.82 3.74
C VAL A 32 9.43 -11.41 3.16
N LEU A 33 8.54 -10.52 3.63
CA LEU A 33 8.35 -9.23 2.97
C LEU A 33 9.32 -8.15 3.47
N ALA A 34 9.73 -8.18 4.74
CA ALA A 34 10.60 -7.16 5.32
C ALA A 34 12.04 -7.42 4.88
N ASP A 35 12.31 -7.17 3.61
CA ASP A 35 13.55 -7.46 2.92
C ASP A 35 13.75 -6.39 1.86
N ALA A 36 14.98 -5.90 1.71
CA ALA A 36 15.27 -4.80 0.80
C ALA A 36 14.89 -5.11 -0.64
N LYS A 37 15.15 -6.32 -1.09
CA LYS A 37 14.85 -6.72 -2.46
C LYS A 37 13.34 -6.79 -2.70
N VAL A 38 12.59 -7.33 -1.75
CA VAL A 38 11.14 -7.39 -1.84
C VAL A 38 10.55 -5.97 -1.77
N PHE A 39 11.08 -5.13 -0.90
CA PHE A 39 10.63 -3.76 -0.79
C PHE A 39 10.85 -2.98 -2.09
N ASP A 40 11.99 -3.18 -2.74
CA ASP A 40 12.26 -2.56 -4.04
C ASP A 40 11.27 -3.05 -5.10
N ALA A 41 10.96 -4.33 -5.10
CA ALA A 41 9.95 -4.89 -6.01
C ALA A 41 8.57 -4.28 -5.75
N ILE A 42 8.23 -4.06 -4.49
CA ILE A 42 6.96 -3.44 -4.11
C ILE A 42 6.92 -1.99 -4.60
N LYS A 43 8.00 -1.24 -4.41
CA LYS A 43 8.06 0.15 -4.89
C LYS A 43 7.94 0.20 -6.41
N THR A 44 8.61 -0.69 -7.11
CA THR A 44 8.51 -0.78 -8.56
C THR A 44 7.08 -1.09 -8.99
N ALA A 45 6.43 -2.03 -8.32
CA ALA A 45 5.04 -2.37 -8.61
C ALA A 45 4.12 -1.16 -8.42
N ILE A 46 4.32 -0.41 -7.35
CA ILE A 46 3.52 0.79 -7.09
C ILE A 46 3.67 1.80 -8.22
N GLN A 47 4.89 2.00 -8.71
CA GLN A 47 5.15 2.92 -9.80
C GLN A 47 4.51 2.47 -11.11
N GLN A 48 4.29 1.18 -11.28
CA GLN A 48 3.70 0.60 -12.48
C GLN A 48 2.18 0.55 -12.45
N LEU A 49 1.56 0.81 -11.31
CA LEU A 49 0.11 0.86 -11.21
C LEU A 49 -0.44 2.03 -12.02
N ARG A 50 -1.40 1.76 -12.88
CA ARG A 50 -1.98 2.78 -13.76
C ARG A 50 -3.32 3.30 -13.27
N ARG A 51 -4.08 2.46 -12.60
CA ARG A 51 -5.45 2.77 -12.20
C ARG A 51 -5.59 3.14 -10.73
N TRP A 52 -4.53 2.94 -9.95
CA TRP A 52 -4.56 3.11 -8.50
C TRP A 52 -3.44 4.01 -8.04
N ASN A 53 -3.76 4.85 -7.07
CA ASN A 53 -2.77 5.61 -6.32
C ASN A 53 -2.55 4.91 -4.99
N VAL A 54 -1.29 4.77 -4.61
CA VAL A 54 -0.93 4.30 -3.27
C VAL A 54 -0.48 5.53 -2.48
N LEU A 55 -1.25 5.88 -1.45
CA LEU A 55 -1.00 7.08 -0.66
C LEU A 55 0.02 6.81 0.45
N ALA A 56 -0.01 5.62 1.01
CA ALA A 56 0.93 5.21 2.04
C ALA A 56 0.97 3.69 2.07
N ALA A 57 2.07 3.15 2.57
CA ALA A 57 2.20 1.71 2.76
C ALA A 57 3.21 1.40 3.84
N VAL A 58 2.92 0.35 4.60
CA VAL A 58 3.86 -0.23 5.54
C VAL A 58 3.98 -1.72 5.23
N ILE A 59 5.21 -2.17 5.06
CA ILE A 59 5.50 -3.55 4.74
C ILE A 59 5.99 -4.23 6.01
N MET A 60 5.15 -5.09 6.54
CA MET A 60 5.46 -5.90 7.72
C MET A 60 6.10 -7.20 7.26
N PRO A 61 6.68 -8.00 8.18
CA PRO A 61 7.34 -9.23 7.74
C PRO A 61 6.46 -10.21 6.98
N ASP A 62 5.20 -10.35 7.35
CA ASP A 62 4.29 -11.36 6.80
C ASP A 62 3.01 -10.79 6.17
N HIS A 63 2.91 -9.47 6.12
CA HIS A 63 1.77 -8.79 5.50
C HIS A 63 2.15 -7.35 5.22
N ALA A 64 1.30 -6.68 4.46
CA ALA A 64 1.48 -5.27 4.15
C ALA A 64 0.15 -4.54 4.21
N HIS A 65 0.19 -3.30 4.67
CA HIS A 65 -0.96 -2.41 4.68
C HIS A 65 -0.75 -1.31 3.66
N PHE A 66 -1.80 -0.98 2.93
CA PHE A 66 -1.78 0.06 1.91
C PHE A 66 -2.97 0.98 2.09
N ILE A 67 -2.77 2.25 1.86
CA ILE A 67 -3.85 3.20 1.69
C ILE A 67 -3.89 3.54 0.21
N VAL A 68 -4.99 3.19 -0.45
CA VAL A 68 -5.08 3.28 -1.91
C VAL A 68 -6.38 3.92 -2.33
N GLY A 69 -6.36 4.53 -3.53
CA GLY A 69 -7.56 5.05 -4.15
C GLY A 69 -7.46 4.90 -5.66
N PRO A 70 -8.60 4.72 -6.34
CA PRO A 70 -8.60 4.68 -7.80
C PRO A 70 -8.26 6.08 -8.34
N ARG A 71 -7.50 6.12 -9.45
CA ARG A 71 -7.10 7.40 -10.04
C ARG A 71 -8.27 8.13 -10.68
N GLU A 72 -9.01 7.43 -11.50
CA GLU A 72 -10.09 8.04 -12.28
C GLU A 72 -11.39 7.27 -12.17
N GLU A 73 -11.35 5.96 -12.28
CA GLU A 73 -12.52 5.11 -12.27
C GLU A 73 -12.89 4.71 -10.85
N ARG A 74 -14.02 5.21 -10.38
CA ARG A 74 -14.43 4.97 -8.99
C ARG A 74 -15.14 3.64 -8.78
N GLY A 75 -15.51 2.97 -9.85
CA GLY A 75 -16.14 1.66 -9.77
C GLY A 75 -15.16 0.50 -9.73
N LEU A 76 -13.87 0.76 -9.72
CA LEU A 76 -12.87 -0.31 -9.65
C LEU A 76 -12.94 -1.01 -8.31
N SER A 77 -12.82 -2.33 -8.32
CA SER A 77 -12.81 -3.11 -7.08
C SER A 77 -11.42 -3.14 -6.47
N VAL A 78 -11.37 -3.22 -5.14
CA VAL A 78 -10.10 -3.38 -4.41
C VAL A 78 -9.44 -4.70 -4.78
N GLY A 79 -10.24 -5.71 -5.13
CA GLY A 79 -9.70 -6.98 -5.63
C GLY A 79 -8.86 -6.81 -6.89
N ASP A 80 -9.24 -5.88 -7.76
CA ASP A 80 -8.44 -5.57 -8.95
C ASP A 80 -7.10 -4.96 -8.57
N PHE A 81 -7.09 -4.06 -7.59
CA PHE A 81 -5.84 -3.54 -7.05
C PHE A 81 -4.95 -4.68 -6.55
N ALA A 82 -5.51 -5.54 -5.68
CA ALA A 82 -4.75 -6.62 -5.07
C ALA A 82 -4.16 -7.57 -6.12
N THR A 83 -4.99 -7.99 -7.08
CA THR A 83 -4.55 -8.91 -8.13
C THR A 83 -3.45 -8.30 -8.99
N GLY A 84 -3.64 -7.06 -9.43
CA GLY A 84 -2.68 -6.36 -10.26
C GLY A 84 -1.37 -6.11 -9.53
N PHE A 85 -1.46 -5.66 -8.29
CA PHE A 85 -0.28 -5.38 -7.48
C PHE A 85 0.55 -6.64 -7.24
N LYS A 86 -0.11 -7.73 -6.82
CA LYS A 86 0.58 -9.00 -6.57
C LYS A 86 1.28 -9.52 -7.82
N ARG A 87 0.63 -9.39 -8.97
CA ARG A 87 1.22 -9.80 -10.24
C ARG A 87 2.47 -8.97 -10.56
N LEU A 88 2.40 -7.65 -10.36
CA LEU A 88 3.54 -6.77 -10.62
C LEU A 88 4.72 -7.07 -9.69
N VAL A 89 4.46 -7.37 -8.43
CA VAL A 89 5.52 -7.77 -7.50
C VAL A 89 6.19 -9.06 -7.96
N ARG A 90 5.39 -10.06 -8.35
CA ARG A 90 5.95 -11.31 -8.85
C ARG A 90 6.80 -11.10 -10.09
N GLN A 91 6.34 -10.27 -11.01
CA GLN A 91 7.09 -9.96 -12.22
C GLN A 91 8.42 -9.28 -11.90
N SER A 92 8.40 -8.36 -10.94
CA SER A 92 9.61 -7.63 -10.55
C SER A 92 10.62 -8.52 -9.84
N LEU A 93 10.15 -9.44 -8.99
CA LEU A 93 11.02 -10.37 -8.27
C LEU A 93 11.55 -11.48 -9.18
N GLY A 94 10.80 -11.83 -10.24
CA GLY A 94 11.10 -12.99 -11.05
C GLY A 94 10.72 -14.27 -10.33
N PHE A 95 11.70 -14.96 -9.76
CA PHE A 95 11.45 -16.18 -8.99
C PHE A 95 11.29 -15.85 -7.51
N GLN A 96 10.29 -16.45 -6.86
CA GLN A 96 10.11 -16.36 -5.41
C GLN A 96 9.63 -17.68 -4.84
N SER A 97 10.07 -18.00 -3.63
CA SER A 97 9.75 -19.25 -2.94
C SER A 97 8.51 -19.14 -2.06
N TRP A 98 7.80 -18.03 -2.14
CA TRP A 98 6.62 -17.76 -1.32
C TRP A 98 5.50 -17.22 -2.20
N GLU A 99 4.29 -17.27 -1.68
CA GLU A 99 3.12 -16.81 -2.41
C GLU A 99 2.31 -15.85 -1.55
N TRP A 100 1.61 -14.95 -2.22
CA TRP A 100 0.60 -14.16 -1.55
C TRP A 100 -0.60 -15.04 -1.17
N GLN A 101 -1.20 -14.78 -0.02
CA GLN A 101 -2.49 -15.34 0.32
C GLN A 101 -3.51 -14.82 -0.69
N ARG A 102 -4.48 -15.68 -1.06
CA ARG A 102 -5.54 -15.31 -1.97
C ARG A 102 -6.39 -14.19 -1.37
N GLY A 103 -6.79 -13.23 -2.19
CA GLY A 103 -7.66 -12.13 -1.78
C GLY A 103 -6.95 -11.05 -1.00
N CYS A 104 -7.72 -10.24 -0.33
CA CYS A 104 -7.23 -9.16 0.50
C CYS A 104 -8.28 -8.82 1.56
N PHE A 105 -7.85 -8.11 2.60
CA PHE A 105 -8.76 -7.48 3.54
C PHE A 105 -8.81 -6.00 3.19
N ASP A 106 -10.01 -5.42 3.17
CA ASP A 106 -10.16 -4.01 2.82
C ASP A 106 -11.17 -3.32 3.71
N HIS A 107 -10.98 -2.03 3.84
CA HIS A 107 -11.85 -1.17 4.62
C HIS A 107 -11.96 0.18 3.92
N LEU A 108 -13.18 0.61 3.65
CA LEU A 108 -13.44 1.91 3.03
C LEU A 108 -13.26 3.02 4.06
N LEU A 109 -12.44 4.00 3.70
CA LEU A 109 -12.24 5.19 4.53
C LEU A 109 -13.18 6.28 4.03
N ARG A 110 -13.98 6.83 4.93
CA ARG A 110 -15.07 7.73 4.54
C ARG A 110 -14.80 9.20 4.76
N SER A 111 -13.72 9.54 5.44
CA SER A 111 -13.42 10.94 5.75
C SER A 111 -11.91 11.14 5.89
N ASP A 112 -11.49 12.42 5.82
CA ASP A 112 -10.10 12.79 6.02
C ASP A 112 -9.59 12.39 7.40
N GLU A 113 -10.46 12.46 8.40
CA GLU A 113 -10.13 12.04 9.75
C GLU A 113 -9.78 10.55 9.79
N ASN A 114 -10.57 9.72 9.09
CA ASN A 114 -10.29 8.29 9.01
C ASN A 114 -9.01 8.02 8.24
N LEU A 115 -8.73 8.80 7.20
CA LEU A 115 -7.49 8.67 6.44
C LEU A 115 -6.28 8.93 7.34
N GLU A 116 -6.29 10.03 8.07
CA GLU A 116 -5.18 10.39 8.95
C GLU A 116 -5.00 9.35 10.06
N SER A 117 -6.10 8.91 10.66
CA SER A 117 -6.08 7.89 11.70
C SER A 117 -5.45 6.57 11.17
N LYS A 118 -5.84 6.15 9.98
CA LYS A 118 -5.32 4.92 9.39
C LYS A 118 -3.87 5.07 8.94
N ARG A 119 -3.49 6.25 8.48
CA ARG A 119 -2.11 6.54 8.12
C ARG A 119 -1.20 6.41 9.34
N ILE A 120 -1.61 6.97 10.46
CA ILE A 120 -0.88 6.86 11.73
C ILE A 120 -0.84 5.40 12.18
N TYR A 121 -1.97 4.70 12.07
CA TYR A 121 -2.04 3.28 12.40
C TYR A 121 -1.01 2.47 11.60
N ALA A 122 -0.92 2.71 10.30
CA ALA A 122 0.04 2.02 9.45
C ALA A 122 1.49 2.36 9.85
N GLN A 123 1.76 3.64 10.07
CA GLN A 123 3.09 4.11 10.44
C GLN A 123 3.57 3.50 11.75
N ASP A 124 2.68 3.34 12.71
CA ASP A 124 3.02 2.83 14.03
C ASP A 124 2.97 1.30 14.14
N ASN A 125 2.55 0.64 13.09
CA ASN A 125 2.39 -0.82 13.09
C ASN A 125 3.67 -1.55 13.52
N PRO A 126 4.86 -1.22 12.99
CA PRO A 126 6.10 -1.89 13.42
C PRO A 126 6.41 -1.69 14.90
N VAL A 127 6.07 -0.55 15.47
CA VAL A 127 6.26 -0.31 16.91
C VAL A 127 5.32 -1.19 17.72
N ARG A 128 4.03 -1.23 17.34
CA ARG A 128 3.04 -2.07 18.03
C ARG A 128 3.39 -3.55 18.00
N HIS A 129 4.05 -3.99 16.93
CA HIS A 129 4.48 -5.38 16.80
C HIS A 129 5.86 -5.65 17.39
N GLY A 130 6.44 -4.67 18.07
CA GLY A 130 7.71 -4.85 18.75
C GLY A 130 8.92 -4.98 17.85
N LEU A 131 8.80 -4.57 16.59
CA LEU A 131 9.90 -4.69 15.63
C LEU A 131 10.92 -3.55 15.74
N VAL A 132 10.46 -2.37 16.11
CA VAL A 132 11.30 -1.19 16.34
C VAL A 132 10.72 -0.41 17.50
N GLN A 133 11.53 0.48 18.08
CA GLN A 133 11.08 1.32 19.18
C GLN A 133 10.44 2.62 18.67
N LYS A 134 10.85 3.08 17.50
CA LYS A 134 10.33 4.29 16.87
C LYS A 134 9.90 3.98 15.46
N ALA A 135 8.79 4.57 15.02
CA ALA A 135 8.27 4.34 13.68
C ALA A 135 9.31 4.69 12.61
N GLU A 136 10.08 5.77 12.81
CA GLU A 136 11.09 6.21 11.86
C GLU A 136 12.22 5.19 11.65
N ALA A 137 12.40 4.27 12.58
CA ALA A 137 13.42 3.25 12.48
C ALA A 137 13.02 2.10 11.54
N TRP A 138 11.74 2.01 11.15
CA TRP A 138 11.30 0.96 10.25
C TRP A 138 11.55 1.38 8.79
N PRO A 139 12.42 0.66 8.04
CA PRO A 139 12.81 1.10 6.70
C PRO A 139 11.79 0.81 5.62
N TYR A 140 10.79 -0.04 5.89
CA TYR A 140 9.85 -0.53 4.87
C TYR A 140 8.51 0.18 4.99
N TYR A 141 8.57 1.51 4.97
CA TYR A 141 7.40 2.37 5.03
C TYR A 141 7.58 3.54 4.07
N PHE A 142 6.49 3.96 3.43
CA PHE A 142 6.50 5.21 2.69
C PHE A 142 5.14 5.88 2.78
N ASP A 143 5.15 7.19 2.60
CA ASP A 143 4.00 8.05 2.81
C ASP A 143 4.00 9.15 1.77
N PHE A 144 3.23 8.94 0.70
CA PHE A 144 3.11 9.90 -0.38
C PHE A 144 2.41 11.19 0.03
N VAL A 145 1.57 11.11 1.04
CA VAL A 145 0.82 12.28 1.50
C VAL A 145 1.77 13.30 2.12
N ASN A 146 2.71 12.82 2.94
CA ASN A 146 3.67 13.69 3.64
C ASN A 146 4.99 13.83 2.92
N ASP A 147 5.33 12.88 2.05
CA ASP A 147 6.59 12.87 1.31
C ASP A 147 6.35 12.40 -0.12
N PRO A 148 5.66 13.22 -0.94
CA PRO A 148 5.27 12.80 -2.29
C PRO A 148 6.45 12.54 -3.22
N GLY A 149 7.63 13.09 -2.94
CA GLY A 149 8.81 12.88 -3.78
C GLY A 149 9.49 11.54 -3.56
N LYS A 150 9.15 10.83 -2.50
CA LYS A 150 9.87 9.61 -2.12
C LYS A 150 9.78 8.48 -3.13
N LEU A 151 8.66 8.37 -3.85
CA LEU A 151 8.51 7.37 -4.91
C LEU A 151 8.81 7.94 -6.30
N ALA A 152 9.00 9.24 -6.43
CA ALA A 152 9.35 9.85 -7.70
C ALA A 152 10.79 9.54 -8.11
N THR A 153 11.67 9.25 -7.13
CA THR A 153 13.03 8.82 -7.41
C THR A 153 13.08 7.30 -7.38
N SER A 154 13.77 6.69 -8.37
CA SER A 154 13.97 5.26 -8.32
C SER A 154 14.85 4.90 -7.13
N PRO A 155 14.68 3.71 -6.54
CA PRO A 155 15.56 3.27 -5.46
C PRO A 155 17.04 3.32 -5.84
N THR A 156 17.34 3.04 -7.10
CA THR A 156 18.69 3.07 -7.61
C THR A 156 19.29 4.47 -7.57
N GLU A 157 18.50 5.48 -7.92
CA GLU A 157 18.95 6.87 -7.87
C GLU A 157 19.15 7.33 -6.44
N ALA A 158 18.25 6.98 -5.54
CA ALA A 158 18.39 7.32 -4.14
C ALA A 158 19.63 6.71 -3.53
N GLN A 159 20.03 5.53 -3.98
CA GLN A 159 21.22 4.86 -3.49
C GLN A 159 22.51 5.42 -4.08
N ARG A 160 22.43 6.11 -5.21
CA ARG A 160 23.61 6.72 -5.83
C ARG A 160 24.00 8.05 -5.21
N ILE A 161 23.11 8.61 -4.44
CA ILE A 161 23.35 9.83 -3.70
C ILE A 161 23.92 9.48 -2.34
#